data_c4644e79f895bc90f3e443dbf5b6c5af
#
_entry.id   c4644e79f895bc90f3e443dbf5b6c5af
#
_cell.length_a   1.000
_cell.length_b   1.000
_cell.length_c   1.000
_cell.angle_alpha   90.00
_cell.angle_beta   90.00
_cell.angle_gamma   90.00
#
_symmetry.space_group_name_H-M   'P 1'
#
loop_
_entity.id
_entity.type
_entity.pdbx_description
1 polymer ?
#
loop_
_entity_poly.entity_id
_entity_poly.type
_entity_poly.pdbx_seq_one_letter_code
_entity_poly.pdbx_strand_id
1 'polypeptide(L)'
;MRYLLQRILFYAFTAWAAITINFFIPRMIPGDPVKSLLARYQGQMSTDAIDSLYVLFGLDKDASVWSQYVDYWQQLLRGDLGLSFTAFPATVSEVISDALPWTVALVGITTIISFVLGTGLGVLAGWRRGSWIDGLLPTTTFLSSVPYFWLGLLAIYLLAGPGSFFPSSGGFEPGLVPAWDQYFIPSAVQHSLLPALTILVSSVSGWILSMRNMMVTVAAEDYITVAHAKGLPERRVAVGYAARNALLPNVSGFALALGFIVGGTLLVEIVFSYPGLGFLLFRAVGAKDYPLMQGIFLVITISVLLANLIADVAYLLLDPRTRKEG
;
A
#
# COMPACT_ATOMS: atom_id res chain seq x y z
N MET A 1 -3.41 -26.64 -16.91
CA MET A 1 -2.28 -27.04 -16.04
C MET A 1 -0.95 -26.38 -16.39
N ARG A 2 -0.52 -26.36 -17.66
CA ARG A 2 0.76 -25.75 -18.09
C ARG A 2 0.82 -24.23 -17.79
N TYR A 3 -0.25 -23.49 -18.02
CA TYR A 3 -0.36 -22.05 -17.74
C TYR A 3 -0.18 -21.74 -16.24
N LEU A 4 -0.87 -22.48 -15.38
CA LEU A 4 -0.78 -22.28 -13.92
C LEU A 4 0.62 -22.58 -13.39
N LEU A 5 1.25 -23.64 -13.89
CA LEU A 5 2.63 -23.99 -13.53
C LEU A 5 3.61 -22.90 -13.97
N GLN A 6 3.47 -22.38 -15.18
CA GLN A 6 4.31 -21.27 -15.67
C GLN A 6 4.16 -20.01 -14.80
N ARG A 7 2.94 -19.68 -14.36
CA ARG A 7 2.69 -18.55 -13.46
C ARG A 7 3.32 -18.77 -12.09
N ILE A 8 3.15 -19.94 -11.50
CA ILE A 8 3.77 -20.27 -10.20
C ILE A 8 5.29 -20.18 -10.28
N LEU A 9 5.90 -20.73 -11.33
CA LEU A 9 7.35 -20.65 -11.55
C LEU A 9 7.81 -19.21 -11.73
N PHE A 10 7.06 -18.40 -12.48
CA PHE A 10 7.34 -16.98 -12.64
C PHE A 10 7.29 -16.22 -11.30
N TYR A 11 6.23 -16.43 -10.49
CA TYR A 11 6.14 -15.80 -9.17
C TYR A 11 7.21 -16.29 -8.21
N ALA A 12 7.57 -17.58 -8.23
CA ALA A 12 8.64 -18.12 -7.41
C ALA A 12 10.01 -17.51 -7.79
N PHE A 13 10.29 -17.38 -9.09
CA PHE A 13 11.51 -16.71 -9.57
C PHE A 13 11.51 -15.22 -9.18
N THR A 14 10.40 -14.52 -9.36
CA THR A 14 10.28 -13.11 -8.98
C THR A 14 10.46 -12.92 -7.48
N ALA A 15 9.87 -13.79 -6.65
CA ALA A 15 10.05 -13.78 -5.20
C ALA A 15 11.52 -14.00 -4.83
N TRP A 16 12.16 -15.00 -5.41
CA TRP A 16 13.59 -15.26 -5.18
C TRP A 16 14.46 -14.08 -5.56
N ALA A 17 14.24 -13.49 -6.75
CA ALA A 17 15.00 -12.34 -7.22
C ALA A 17 14.79 -11.11 -6.30
N ALA A 18 13.55 -10.83 -5.92
CA ALA A 18 13.22 -9.71 -5.04
C ALA A 18 13.83 -9.88 -3.63
N ILE A 19 13.76 -11.09 -3.05
CA ILE A 19 14.35 -11.40 -1.74
C ILE A 19 15.88 -11.28 -1.81
N THR A 20 16.49 -11.74 -2.93
CA THR A 20 17.93 -11.59 -3.15
C THR A 20 18.35 -10.13 -3.23
N ILE A 21 17.64 -9.34 -4.01
CA ILE A 21 17.89 -7.89 -4.10
C ILE A 21 17.71 -7.23 -2.73
N ASN A 22 16.68 -7.59 -1.98
CA ASN A 22 16.40 -7.11 -0.64
C ASN A 22 17.54 -7.41 0.35
N PHE A 23 18.21 -8.54 0.21
CA PHE A 23 19.40 -8.84 1.01
C PHE A 23 20.56 -7.88 0.72
N PHE A 24 20.78 -7.51 -0.54
CA PHE A 24 21.91 -6.67 -0.92
C PHE A 24 21.66 -5.17 -0.71
N ILE A 25 20.44 -4.66 -0.92
CA ILE A 25 20.12 -3.22 -0.84
C ILE A 25 20.59 -2.58 0.48
N PRO A 26 20.24 -3.09 1.68
CA PRO A 26 20.69 -2.48 2.94
C PRO A 26 22.20 -2.47 3.08
N ARG A 27 22.88 -3.50 2.56
CA ARG A 27 24.34 -3.63 2.63
C ARG A 27 25.09 -2.66 1.71
N MET A 28 24.41 -2.11 0.71
CA MET A 28 24.96 -1.06 -0.17
C MET A 28 24.87 0.33 0.46
N ILE A 29 24.10 0.50 1.53
CA ILE A 29 23.99 1.78 2.24
C ILE A 29 25.29 2.05 3.00
N PRO A 30 25.99 3.18 2.75
CA PRO A 30 27.26 3.47 3.39
C PRO A 30 27.10 3.64 4.90
N GLY A 31 28.03 3.02 5.69
CA GLY A 31 28.10 3.10 7.15
C GLY A 31 27.82 1.77 7.84
N ASP A 32 28.23 1.72 9.10
CA ASP A 32 28.15 0.54 9.96
C ASP A 32 26.92 0.66 10.87
N PRO A 33 25.95 -0.27 10.80
CA PRO A 33 24.75 -0.21 11.63
C PRO A 33 25.05 -0.35 13.12
N VAL A 34 26.02 -1.21 13.50
CA VAL A 34 26.39 -1.40 14.90
C VAL A 34 27.06 -0.14 15.46
N LYS A 35 27.90 0.53 14.68
CA LYS A 35 28.45 1.83 15.07
C LYS A 35 27.36 2.90 15.26
N SER A 36 26.34 2.88 14.42
CA SER A 36 25.20 3.80 14.56
C SER A 36 24.41 3.52 15.85
N LEU A 37 24.28 2.25 16.23
CA LEU A 37 23.68 1.86 17.50
C LEU A 37 24.54 2.28 18.69
N LEU A 38 25.85 2.00 18.63
CA LEU A 38 26.82 2.37 19.68
C LEU A 38 26.88 3.87 19.94
N ALA A 39 26.76 4.69 18.89
CA ALA A 39 26.70 6.14 19.03
C ALA A 39 25.52 6.60 19.90
N ARG A 40 24.40 5.84 19.92
CA ARG A 40 23.25 6.11 20.80
C ARG A 40 23.52 5.78 22.26
N TYR A 41 24.35 4.76 22.53
CA TYR A 41 24.72 4.35 23.90
C TYR A 41 26.00 5.05 24.41
N GLN A 42 26.44 6.13 23.75
CA GLN A 42 27.58 7.01 24.19
C GLN A 42 28.89 6.26 24.47
N GLY A 43 29.15 5.16 23.77
CA GLY A 43 30.40 4.43 23.91
C GLY A 43 30.58 3.66 25.25
N GLN A 44 29.53 3.45 26.01
CA GLN A 44 29.57 2.76 27.32
C GLN A 44 29.66 1.23 27.23
N MET A 45 29.75 0.66 26.02
CA MET A 45 29.85 -0.78 25.84
C MET A 45 31.30 -1.28 25.75
N SER A 46 31.56 -2.45 26.34
CA SER A 46 32.85 -3.13 26.18
C SER A 46 33.01 -3.67 24.75
N THR A 47 34.23 -3.89 24.30
CA THR A 47 34.54 -4.50 23.00
C THR A 47 33.86 -5.84 22.81
N ASP A 48 33.85 -6.70 23.85
CA ASP A 48 33.21 -8.03 23.80
C ASP A 48 31.67 -7.94 23.62
N ALA A 49 31.03 -6.91 24.23
CA ALA A 49 29.63 -6.65 24.05
C ALA A 49 29.32 -6.16 22.62
N ILE A 50 30.21 -5.38 22.03
CA ILE A 50 30.11 -4.93 20.64
C ILE A 50 30.19 -6.09 19.66
N ASP A 51 31.18 -6.98 19.83
CA ASP A 51 31.35 -8.15 18.96
C ASP A 51 30.15 -9.11 19.10
N SER A 52 29.63 -9.28 20.32
CA SER A 52 28.40 -10.04 20.56
C SER A 52 27.20 -9.45 19.81
N LEU A 53 27.08 -8.13 19.70
CA LEU A 53 26.03 -7.47 18.92
C LEU A 53 26.19 -7.72 17.41
N TYR A 54 27.41 -7.71 16.88
CA TYR A 54 27.63 -8.05 15.47
C TYR A 54 27.15 -9.45 15.14
N VAL A 55 27.46 -10.42 16.02
CA VAL A 55 27.00 -11.83 15.85
C VAL A 55 25.48 -11.90 16.01
N LEU A 56 24.92 -11.28 17.03
CA LEU A 56 23.46 -11.29 17.31
C LEU A 56 22.63 -10.73 16.15
N PHE A 57 23.15 -9.73 15.48
CA PHE A 57 22.48 -9.09 14.34
C PHE A 57 22.84 -9.70 12.97
N GLY A 58 23.55 -10.82 12.94
CA GLY A 58 23.94 -11.49 11.69
C GLY A 58 24.87 -10.67 10.81
N LEU A 59 25.63 -9.76 11.43
CA LEU A 59 26.60 -8.87 10.78
C LEU A 59 28.04 -9.27 11.09
N ASP A 60 28.27 -10.55 11.32
CA ASP A 60 29.62 -11.06 11.58
C ASP A 60 30.59 -10.59 10.50
N LYS A 61 31.61 -9.82 10.92
CA LYS A 61 32.62 -9.24 10.04
C LYS A 61 33.54 -10.28 9.42
N ASP A 62 33.67 -11.43 10.08
CA ASP A 62 34.52 -12.53 9.65
C ASP A 62 33.80 -13.47 8.69
N ALA A 63 32.45 -13.38 8.64
CA ALA A 63 31.64 -14.16 7.73
C ALA A 63 31.62 -13.57 6.32
N SER A 64 31.83 -14.43 5.31
CA SER A 64 31.69 -14.00 3.92
C SER A 64 30.27 -13.54 3.61
N VAL A 65 30.10 -12.59 2.65
CA VAL A 65 28.76 -12.14 2.20
C VAL A 65 27.90 -13.32 1.73
N TRP A 66 28.55 -14.35 1.17
CA TRP A 66 27.86 -15.56 0.72
C TRP A 66 27.34 -16.39 1.90
N SER A 67 28.09 -16.57 2.97
CA SER A 67 27.58 -17.28 4.16
C SER A 67 26.42 -16.51 4.81
N GLN A 68 26.53 -15.17 4.93
CA GLN A 68 25.44 -14.34 5.43
C GLN A 68 24.16 -14.46 4.55
N TYR A 69 24.31 -14.60 3.23
CA TYR A 69 23.20 -14.79 2.32
C TYR A 69 22.52 -16.16 2.50
N VAL A 70 23.32 -17.22 2.69
CA VAL A 70 22.80 -18.56 2.99
C VAL A 70 22.08 -18.59 4.34
N ASP A 71 22.67 -17.99 5.37
CA ASP A 71 22.08 -17.87 6.71
C ASP A 71 20.78 -17.07 6.68
N TYR A 72 20.72 -15.99 5.93
CA TYR A 72 19.50 -15.20 5.71
C TYR A 72 18.38 -16.07 5.12
N TRP A 73 18.65 -16.88 4.10
CA TRP A 73 17.67 -17.79 3.53
C TRP A 73 17.22 -18.87 4.52
N GLN A 74 18.13 -19.40 5.32
CA GLN A 74 17.79 -20.40 6.35
C GLN A 74 16.88 -19.81 7.43
N GLN A 75 17.16 -18.58 7.90
CA GLN A 75 16.33 -17.86 8.86
C GLN A 75 14.95 -17.56 8.26
N LEU A 76 14.91 -17.05 7.03
CA LEU A 76 13.67 -16.75 6.33
C LEU A 76 12.77 -17.98 6.16
N LEU A 77 13.33 -19.13 5.80
CA LEU A 77 12.58 -20.39 5.67
C LEU A 77 12.04 -20.91 7.01
N ARG A 78 12.62 -20.50 8.13
CA ARG A 78 12.12 -20.78 9.49
C ARG A 78 11.11 -19.74 9.98
N GLY A 79 10.86 -18.68 9.20
CA GLY A 79 10.01 -17.56 9.60
C GLY A 79 10.67 -16.59 10.59
N ASP A 80 11.98 -16.70 10.79
CA ASP A 80 12.74 -15.81 11.65
C ASP A 80 13.27 -14.64 10.83
N LEU A 81 12.78 -13.42 11.16
CA LEU A 81 13.20 -12.17 10.53
C LEU A 81 14.29 -11.44 11.33
N GLY A 82 14.74 -12.03 12.45
CA GLY A 82 15.76 -11.46 13.34
C GLY A 82 15.21 -10.40 14.29
N LEU A 83 16.14 -9.69 14.95
CA LEU A 83 15.84 -8.63 15.91
C LEU A 83 15.97 -7.26 15.26
N SER A 84 15.09 -6.32 15.64
CA SER A 84 15.20 -4.93 15.19
C SER A 84 16.27 -4.19 16.01
N PHE A 85 17.15 -3.45 15.35
CA PHE A 85 18.15 -2.61 16.02
C PHE A 85 17.52 -1.42 16.73
N THR A 86 16.45 -0.88 16.14
CA THR A 86 15.78 0.32 16.67
C THR A 86 14.81 0.03 17.79
N ALA A 87 14.28 -1.17 17.84
CA ALA A 87 13.28 -1.61 18.82
C ALA A 87 13.78 -2.74 19.73
N PHE A 88 15.12 -2.96 19.79
CA PHE A 88 15.69 -4.01 20.62
C PHE A 88 15.12 -3.98 22.05
N PRO A 89 14.71 -5.12 22.65
CA PRO A 89 14.91 -6.50 22.19
C PRO A 89 13.77 -7.08 21.30
N ALA A 90 12.86 -6.26 20.77
CA ALA A 90 11.73 -6.73 19.97
C ALA A 90 12.21 -7.37 18.65
N THR A 91 11.52 -8.41 18.23
CA THR A 91 11.72 -9.06 16.93
C THR A 91 11.19 -8.18 15.79
N VAL A 92 11.75 -8.34 14.60
CA VAL A 92 11.25 -7.66 13.39
C VAL A 92 9.78 -8.01 13.13
N SER A 93 9.39 -9.26 13.39
CA SER A 93 8.00 -9.71 13.22
C SER A 93 7.02 -8.97 14.14
N GLU A 94 7.38 -8.76 15.41
CA GLU A 94 6.59 -7.98 16.37
C GLU A 94 6.42 -6.54 15.90
N VAL A 95 7.53 -5.87 15.56
CA VAL A 95 7.52 -4.47 15.12
C VAL A 95 6.69 -4.27 13.84
N ILE A 96 6.77 -5.22 12.90
CA ILE A 96 5.96 -5.19 11.68
C ILE A 96 4.49 -5.45 12.00
N SER A 97 4.18 -6.41 12.90
CA SER A 97 2.80 -6.73 13.26
C SER A 97 2.08 -5.57 13.95
N ASP A 98 2.78 -4.70 14.65
CA ASP A 98 2.25 -3.50 15.26
C ASP A 98 1.96 -2.39 14.22
N ALA A 99 2.81 -2.27 13.19
CA ALA A 99 2.67 -1.22 12.18
C ALA A 99 1.75 -1.60 11.01
N LEU A 100 1.70 -2.88 10.62
CA LEU A 100 0.94 -3.36 9.46
C LEU A 100 -0.56 -3.02 9.53
N PRO A 101 -1.28 -3.20 10.66
CA PRO A 101 -2.69 -2.87 10.75
C PRO A 101 -2.99 -1.39 10.45
N TRP A 102 -2.10 -0.47 10.81
CA TRP A 102 -2.25 0.95 10.55
C TRP A 102 -2.21 1.24 9.05
N THR A 103 -1.23 0.72 8.33
CA THR A 103 -1.15 0.84 6.87
C THR A 103 -2.35 0.21 6.19
N VAL A 104 -2.70 -1.02 6.56
CA VAL A 104 -3.82 -1.75 5.95
C VAL A 104 -5.14 -1.04 6.20
N ALA A 105 -5.39 -0.54 7.41
CA ALA A 105 -6.60 0.21 7.72
C ALA A 105 -6.67 1.53 6.94
N LEU A 106 -5.63 2.37 7.01
CA LEU A 106 -5.60 3.66 6.34
C LEU A 106 -5.76 3.50 4.83
N VAL A 107 -4.87 2.74 4.21
CA VAL A 107 -4.80 2.63 2.75
C VAL A 107 -5.93 1.77 2.21
N GLY A 108 -6.26 0.67 2.89
CA GLY A 108 -7.33 -0.25 2.48
C GLY A 108 -8.70 0.42 2.50
N ILE A 109 -9.08 1.06 3.61
CA ILE A 109 -10.36 1.76 3.72
C ILE A 109 -10.42 2.92 2.71
N THR A 110 -9.36 3.71 2.58
CA THR A 110 -9.33 4.83 1.64
C THR A 110 -9.41 4.36 0.19
N THR A 111 -8.75 3.26 -0.16
CA THR A 111 -8.82 2.66 -1.51
C THR A 111 -10.24 2.18 -1.82
N ILE A 112 -10.91 1.53 -0.87
CA ILE A 112 -12.32 1.10 -1.02
C ILE A 112 -13.23 2.32 -1.23
N ILE A 113 -13.09 3.34 -0.39
CA ILE A 113 -13.89 4.58 -0.51
C ILE A 113 -13.63 5.27 -1.85
N SER A 114 -12.35 5.41 -2.25
CA SER A 114 -11.98 5.99 -3.55
C SER A 114 -12.58 5.23 -4.72
N PHE A 115 -12.52 3.90 -4.68
CA PHE A 115 -13.09 3.05 -5.72
C PHE A 115 -14.61 3.20 -5.81
N VAL A 116 -15.32 3.12 -4.68
CA VAL A 116 -16.79 3.22 -4.65
C VAL A 116 -17.26 4.60 -5.11
N LEU A 117 -16.70 5.67 -4.53
CA LEU A 117 -17.06 7.04 -4.89
C LEU A 117 -16.65 7.36 -6.32
N GLY A 118 -15.42 7.04 -6.71
CA GLY A 118 -14.92 7.35 -8.04
C GLY A 118 -15.66 6.59 -9.14
N THR A 119 -15.91 5.31 -8.94
CA THR A 119 -16.71 4.49 -9.88
C THR A 119 -18.15 5.01 -9.97
N GLY A 120 -18.80 5.31 -8.83
CA GLY A 120 -20.16 5.86 -8.81
C GLY A 120 -20.28 7.20 -9.54
N LEU A 121 -19.36 8.14 -9.27
CA LEU A 121 -19.29 9.42 -9.96
C LEU A 121 -18.96 9.25 -11.45
N GLY A 122 -18.08 8.30 -11.80
CA GLY A 122 -17.74 7.97 -13.18
C GLY A 122 -18.92 7.44 -13.98
N VAL A 123 -19.79 6.60 -13.37
CA VAL A 123 -21.06 6.16 -13.99
C VAL A 123 -21.93 7.38 -14.31
N LEU A 124 -22.12 8.28 -13.35
CA LEU A 124 -22.97 9.47 -13.54
C LEU A 124 -22.40 10.41 -14.61
N ALA A 125 -21.09 10.69 -14.58
CA ALA A 125 -20.44 11.54 -15.55
C ALA A 125 -20.48 10.94 -16.97
N GLY A 126 -20.23 9.63 -17.10
CA GLY A 126 -20.25 8.95 -18.40
C GLY A 126 -21.63 8.79 -19.01
N TRP A 127 -22.66 8.58 -18.19
CA TRP A 127 -24.04 8.46 -18.65
C TRP A 127 -24.64 9.82 -19.01
N ARG A 128 -24.39 10.88 -18.22
CA ARG A 128 -24.86 12.23 -18.44
C ARG A 128 -23.73 13.15 -18.89
N ARG A 129 -23.27 12.98 -20.11
CA ARG A 129 -22.22 13.81 -20.72
C ARG A 129 -22.65 15.29 -20.74
N GLY A 130 -21.70 16.17 -20.47
CA GLY A 130 -21.95 17.62 -20.40
C GLY A 130 -22.69 18.06 -19.13
N SER A 131 -22.96 17.16 -18.17
CA SER A 131 -23.49 17.53 -16.85
C SER A 131 -22.43 18.25 -16.02
N TRP A 132 -22.87 18.91 -14.94
CA TRP A 132 -21.96 19.58 -14.01
C TRP A 132 -20.92 18.61 -13.39
N ILE A 133 -21.28 17.32 -13.20
CA ILE A 133 -20.35 16.28 -12.72
C ILE A 133 -19.26 16.02 -13.77
N ASP A 134 -19.65 15.91 -15.04
CA ASP A 134 -18.70 15.76 -16.15
C ASP A 134 -17.79 17.00 -16.26
N GLY A 135 -18.33 18.19 -15.99
CA GLY A 135 -17.60 19.45 -15.93
C GLY A 135 -16.57 19.56 -14.78
N LEU A 136 -16.69 18.75 -13.72
CA LEU A 136 -15.70 18.71 -12.63
C LEU A 136 -14.46 17.85 -12.95
N LEU A 137 -14.49 17.04 -14.02
CA LEU A 137 -13.38 16.15 -14.37
C LEU A 137 -12.03 16.86 -14.55
N PRO A 138 -11.95 18.03 -15.22
CA PRO A 138 -10.67 18.74 -15.34
C PRO A 138 -10.08 19.10 -13.97
N THR A 139 -10.91 19.55 -13.03
CA THR A 139 -10.49 19.92 -11.67
C THR A 139 -10.00 18.70 -10.88
N THR A 140 -10.76 17.59 -10.92
CA THR A 140 -10.34 16.37 -10.22
C THR A 140 -9.07 15.78 -10.83
N THR A 141 -8.92 15.82 -12.16
CA THR A 141 -7.72 15.36 -12.86
C THR A 141 -6.52 16.26 -12.53
N PHE A 142 -6.71 17.57 -12.43
CA PHE A 142 -5.66 18.48 -11.99
C PHE A 142 -5.19 18.15 -10.57
N LEU A 143 -6.11 17.96 -9.62
CA LEU A 143 -5.78 17.59 -8.24
C LEU A 143 -5.05 16.26 -8.15
N SER A 144 -5.42 15.27 -8.96
CA SER A 144 -4.73 13.97 -8.98
C SER A 144 -3.34 14.01 -9.63
N SER A 145 -3.04 15.08 -10.39
CA SER A 145 -1.69 15.28 -10.96
C SER A 145 -0.71 15.86 -9.94
N VAL A 146 -1.23 16.41 -8.83
CA VAL A 146 -0.39 16.89 -7.74
C VAL A 146 0.09 15.69 -6.91
N PRO A 147 1.40 15.60 -6.61
CA PRO A 147 1.92 14.53 -5.75
C PRO A 147 1.19 14.49 -4.41
N TYR A 148 0.66 13.32 -4.03
CA TYR A 148 -0.17 13.18 -2.84
C TYR A 148 0.52 13.61 -1.53
N PHE A 149 1.82 13.43 -1.40
CA PHE A 149 2.57 13.90 -0.23
C PHE A 149 2.58 15.45 -0.14
N TRP A 150 2.60 16.12 -1.28
CA TRP A 150 2.53 17.58 -1.34
C TRP A 150 1.14 18.10 -0.96
N LEU A 151 0.08 17.41 -1.41
CA LEU A 151 -1.28 17.67 -0.92
C LEU A 151 -1.38 17.46 0.60
N GLY A 152 -0.68 16.45 1.14
CA GLY A 152 -0.60 16.21 2.58
C GLY A 152 0.04 17.37 3.33
N LEU A 153 1.17 17.90 2.84
CA LEU A 153 1.82 19.06 3.44
C LEU A 153 0.92 20.32 3.41
N LEU A 154 0.24 20.55 2.28
CA LEU A 154 -0.73 21.65 2.18
C LEU A 154 -1.92 21.44 3.12
N ALA A 155 -2.42 20.22 3.23
CA ALA A 155 -3.53 19.91 4.13
C ALA A 155 -3.15 20.15 5.60
N ILE A 156 -1.95 19.74 6.02
CA ILE A 156 -1.43 20.06 7.35
C ILE A 156 -1.38 21.56 7.56
N TYR A 157 -0.76 22.28 6.64
CA TYR A 157 -0.60 23.74 6.74
C TYR A 157 -1.94 24.50 6.85
N LEU A 158 -2.94 24.08 6.06
CA LEU A 158 -4.24 24.78 5.98
C LEU A 158 -5.24 24.33 7.03
N LEU A 159 -5.19 23.06 7.47
CA LEU A 159 -6.26 22.44 8.24
C LEU A 159 -5.84 21.96 9.63
N ALA A 160 -4.52 21.77 9.89
CA ALA A 160 -4.01 21.21 11.13
C ALA A 160 -3.31 22.25 12.03
N GLY A 161 -3.89 23.44 12.16
CA GLY A 161 -3.40 24.50 13.03
C GLY A 161 -3.69 24.28 14.52
N PRO A 162 -3.12 25.11 15.41
CA PRO A 162 -3.43 25.04 16.85
C PRO A 162 -4.94 25.17 17.11
N GLY A 163 -5.52 24.23 17.84
CA GLY A 163 -6.95 24.17 18.14
C GLY A 163 -7.84 23.70 16.99
N SER A 164 -7.27 23.24 15.87
CA SER A 164 -8.05 22.65 14.79
C SER A 164 -8.55 21.24 15.15
N PHE A 165 -9.60 20.83 14.44
CA PHE A 165 -10.14 19.47 14.56
C PHE A 165 -9.15 18.41 14.06
N PHE A 166 -8.32 18.75 13.06
CA PHE A 166 -7.41 17.80 12.43
C PHE A 166 -6.02 17.82 13.10
N PRO A 167 -5.56 16.68 13.65
CA PRO A 167 -4.18 16.53 14.11
C PRO A 167 -3.18 16.66 12.98
N SER A 168 -2.03 17.27 13.26
CA SER A 168 -0.97 17.44 12.26
C SER A 168 -0.12 16.20 12.04
N SER A 169 -0.06 15.28 13.01
CA SER A 169 0.81 14.10 12.98
C SER A 169 0.39 13.03 13.98
N GLY A 170 0.93 11.82 13.80
CA GLY A 170 0.68 10.67 14.67
C GLY A 170 -0.52 9.84 14.24
N GLY A 171 -0.73 8.71 14.88
CA GLY A 171 -1.87 7.81 14.66
C GLY A 171 -2.98 7.96 15.70
N PHE A 172 -2.67 8.56 16.84
CA PHE A 172 -3.59 8.79 17.97
C PHE A 172 -2.98 9.79 18.95
N GLU A 173 -3.78 10.24 19.91
CA GLU A 173 -3.37 11.23 20.90
C GLU A 173 -2.27 10.68 21.84
N PRO A 174 -1.18 11.45 22.07
CA PRO A 174 -0.11 11.03 22.98
C PRO A 174 -0.63 10.71 24.38
N GLY A 175 -0.21 9.56 24.91
CA GLY A 175 -0.62 9.08 26.23
C GLY A 175 -1.76 8.05 26.21
N LEU A 176 -2.43 7.86 25.09
CA LEU A 176 -3.36 6.74 24.94
C LEU A 176 -2.60 5.43 24.67
N VAL A 177 -3.16 4.33 25.17
CA VAL A 177 -2.67 2.98 24.86
C VAL A 177 -3.58 2.38 23.80
N PRO A 178 -3.01 1.76 22.73
CA PRO A 178 -3.82 1.08 21.74
C PRO A 178 -4.76 0.04 22.35
N ALA A 179 -6.05 0.29 22.27
CA ALA A 179 -7.11 -0.56 22.82
C ALA A 179 -8.41 -0.39 22.02
N TRP A 180 -9.27 -1.40 22.06
CA TRP A 180 -10.62 -1.31 21.47
C TRP A 180 -11.58 -0.65 22.46
N ASP A 181 -11.37 0.65 22.74
CA ASP A 181 -12.15 1.41 23.70
C ASP A 181 -12.68 2.74 23.12
N GLN A 182 -13.50 3.43 23.95
CA GLN A 182 -14.16 4.68 23.58
C GLN A 182 -13.22 5.89 23.49
N TYR A 183 -11.97 5.78 23.91
CA TYR A 183 -10.99 6.86 23.88
C TYR A 183 -10.02 6.70 22.72
N PHE A 184 -9.48 5.49 22.56
CA PHE A 184 -8.48 5.21 21.52
C PHE A 184 -9.08 5.24 20.10
N ILE A 185 -10.23 4.56 19.88
CA ILE A 185 -10.80 4.44 18.52
C ILE A 185 -11.17 5.81 17.93
N PRO A 186 -11.89 6.71 18.62
CA PRO A 186 -12.17 8.05 18.07
C PRO A 186 -10.89 8.84 17.78
N SER A 187 -9.88 8.76 18.65
CA SER A 187 -8.59 9.42 18.43
C SER A 187 -7.88 8.88 17.20
N ALA A 188 -7.81 7.56 17.04
CA ALA A 188 -7.19 6.93 15.87
C ALA A 188 -7.91 7.29 14.57
N VAL A 189 -9.24 7.32 14.57
CA VAL A 189 -10.04 7.76 13.42
C VAL A 189 -9.74 9.22 13.10
N GLN A 190 -9.73 10.11 14.09
CA GLN A 190 -9.47 11.54 13.91
C GLN A 190 -8.09 11.79 13.28
N HIS A 191 -7.04 11.10 13.74
CA HIS A 191 -5.68 11.20 13.21
C HIS A 191 -5.57 10.61 11.79
N SER A 192 -6.44 9.65 11.45
CA SER A 192 -6.46 9.05 10.12
C SER A 192 -7.19 9.89 9.07
N LEU A 193 -8.06 10.85 9.47
CA LEU A 193 -8.91 11.59 8.54
C LEU A 193 -8.10 12.40 7.52
N LEU A 194 -7.12 13.16 7.96
CA LEU A 194 -6.35 14.04 7.08
C LEU A 194 -5.44 13.26 6.12
N PRO A 195 -4.68 12.24 6.57
CA PRO A 195 -4.01 11.29 5.67
C PRO A 195 -4.96 10.61 4.68
N ALA A 196 -6.12 10.13 5.14
CA ALA A 196 -7.11 9.48 4.30
C ALA A 196 -7.68 10.41 3.23
N LEU A 197 -8.04 11.65 3.59
CA LEU A 197 -8.50 12.67 2.64
C LEU A 197 -7.44 12.98 1.58
N THR A 198 -6.18 13.05 1.97
CA THR A 198 -5.06 13.28 1.04
C THR A 198 -4.96 12.16 0.00
N ILE A 199 -5.04 10.91 0.42
CA ILE A 199 -5.02 9.74 -0.47
C ILE A 199 -6.28 9.72 -1.34
N LEU A 200 -7.45 9.99 -0.75
CA LEU A 200 -8.74 10.00 -1.45
C LEU A 200 -8.74 11.01 -2.60
N VAL A 201 -8.37 12.27 -2.33
CA VAL A 201 -8.34 13.34 -3.32
C VAL A 201 -7.41 13.00 -4.48
N SER A 202 -6.26 12.39 -4.19
CA SER A 202 -5.28 12.00 -5.22
C SER A 202 -5.75 10.82 -6.08
N SER A 203 -6.48 9.87 -5.50
CA SER A 203 -6.79 8.59 -6.16
C SER A 203 -8.18 8.54 -6.82
N VAL A 204 -9.16 9.30 -6.31
CA VAL A 204 -10.55 9.23 -6.76
C VAL A 204 -10.73 9.59 -8.25
N SER A 205 -9.95 10.55 -8.74
CA SER A 205 -10.02 11.01 -10.13
C SER A 205 -9.72 9.91 -11.14
N GLY A 206 -8.73 9.05 -10.84
CA GLY A 206 -8.39 7.91 -11.70
C GLY A 206 -9.58 6.96 -11.87
N TRP A 207 -10.29 6.66 -10.79
CA TRP A 207 -11.49 5.84 -10.82
C TRP A 207 -12.65 6.49 -11.57
N ILE A 208 -12.87 7.81 -11.37
CA ILE A 208 -13.89 8.57 -12.08
C ILE A 208 -13.63 8.51 -13.59
N LEU A 209 -12.41 8.86 -14.01
CA LEU A 209 -12.05 8.95 -15.42
C LEU A 209 -12.11 7.60 -16.11
N SER A 210 -11.58 6.55 -15.48
CA SER A 210 -11.61 5.18 -15.99
C SER A 210 -13.06 4.72 -16.21
N MET A 211 -13.90 4.83 -15.19
CA MET A 211 -15.30 4.42 -15.27
C MET A 211 -16.11 5.26 -16.26
N ARG A 212 -15.90 6.57 -16.29
CA ARG A 212 -16.54 7.48 -17.24
C ARG A 212 -16.22 7.09 -18.68
N ASN A 213 -14.95 6.83 -18.99
CA ASN A 213 -14.53 6.45 -20.33
C ASN A 213 -15.14 5.10 -20.75
N MET A 214 -15.18 4.12 -19.86
CA MET A 214 -15.85 2.85 -20.11
C MET A 214 -17.35 3.00 -20.32
N MET A 215 -18.03 3.83 -19.53
CA MET A 215 -19.46 4.13 -19.73
C MET A 215 -19.72 4.76 -21.09
N VAL A 216 -18.85 5.68 -21.55
CA VAL A 216 -18.94 6.31 -22.87
C VAL A 216 -18.84 5.27 -23.98
N THR A 217 -17.90 4.34 -23.89
CA THR A 217 -17.72 3.24 -24.86
C THR A 217 -18.93 2.32 -24.89
N VAL A 218 -19.35 1.85 -23.73
CA VAL A 218 -20.46 0.91 -23.58
C VAL A 218 -21.80 1.51 -24.01
N ALA A 219 -22.01 2.82 -23.78
CA ALA A 219 -23.26 3.50 -24.19
C ALA A 219 -23.46 3.51 -25.71
N ALA A 220 -22.43 3.29 -26.51
CA ALA A 220 -22.49 3.22 -27.98
C ALA A 220 -22.77 1.81 -28.51
N GLU A 221 -22.86 0.79 -27.65
CA GLU A 221 -23.07 -0.60 -28.05
C GLU A 221 -24.51 -0.88 -28.44
N ASP A 222 -24.72 -1.78 -29.42
CA ASP A 222 -26.04 -2.11 -29.99
C ASP A 222 -27.04 -2.60 -28.94
N TYR A 223 -26.62 -3.36 -27.94
CA TYR A 223 -27.54 -3.89 -26.91
C TYR A 223 -28.12 -2.78 -26.03
N ILE A 224 -27.46 -1.63 -25.91
CA ILE A 224 -27.99 -0.43 -25.22
C ILE A 224 -29.13 0.16 -26.07
N THR A 225 -28.90 0.27 -27.38
CA THR A 225 -29.93 0.74 -28.33
C THR A 225 -31.15 -0.17 -28.27
N VAL A 226 -30.96 -1.49 -28.24
CA VAL A 226 -32.07 -2.47 -28.11
C VAL A 226 -32.79 -2.33 -26.76
N ALA A 227 -32.05 -2.05 -25.68
CA ALA A 227 -32.67 -1.83 -24.37
C ALA A 227 -33.57 -0.59 -24.36
N HIS A 228 -33.15 0.51 -25.00
CA HIS A 228 -33.99 1.69 -25.20
C HIS A 228 -35.21 1.41 -26.09
N ALA A 229 -35.04 0.67 -27.20
CA ALA A 229 -36.13 0.29 -28.10
C ALA A 229 -37.19 -0.57 -27.39
N LYS A 230 -36.82 -1.35 -26.37
CA LYS A 230 -37.76 -2.11 -25.50
C LYS A 230 -38.49 -1.23 -24.48
N GLY A 231 -38.25 0.10 -24.45
CA GLY A 231 -38.92 1.01 -23.52
C GLY A 231 -38.43 0.89 -22.07
N LEU A 232 -37.24 0.36 -21.84
CA LEU A 232 -36.71 0.28 -20.48
C LEU A 232 -36.38 1.69 -19.94
N PRO A 233 -36.67 1.96 -18.65
CA PRO A 233 -36.39 3.25 -18.07
C PRO A 233 -34.86 3.51 -18.02
N GLU A 234 -34.48 4.76 -18.28
CA GLU A 234 -33.08 5.25 -18.34
C GLU A 234 -32.21 4.71 -17.20
N ARG A 235 -32.69 4.77 -15.95
CA ARG A 235 -31.95 4.29 -14.79
C ARG A 235 -31.64 2.79 -14.89
N ARG A 236 -32.55 2.00 -15.43
CA ARG A 236 -32.35 0.55 -15.59
C ARG A 236 -31.34 0.26 -16.69
N VAL A 237 -31.37 1.01 -17.78
CA VAL A 237 -30.41 0.89 -18.87
C VAL A 237 -29.01 1.32 -18.38
N ALA A 238 -28.93 2.48 -17.71
CA ALA A 238 -27.66 2.99 -17.17
C ALA A 238 -26.97 2.04 -16.18
N VAL A 239 -27.69 1.59 -15.16
CA VAL A 239 -27.10 0.80 -14.07
C VAL A 239 -27.07 -0.70 -14.41
N GLY A 240 -28.17 -1.24 -14.94
CA GLY A 240 -28.31 -2.67 -15.15
C GLY A 240 -27.63 -3.21 -16.41
N TYR A 241 -27.50 -2.38 -17.43
CA TYR A 241 -26.92 -2.77 -18.73
C TYR A 241 -25.56 -2.12 -18.96
N ALA A 242 -25.46 -0.80 -18.91
CA ALA A 242 -24.23 -0.10 -19.23
C ALA A 242 -23.19 -0.23 -18.11
N ALA A 243 -23.51 0.20 -16.90
CA ALA A 243 -22.54 0.22 -15.79
C ALA A 243 -22.04 -1.20 -15.44
N ARG A 244 -22.90 -2.21 -15.49
CA ARG A 244 -22.52 -3.60 -15.24
C ARG A 244 -21.38 -4.08 -16.15
N ASN A 245 -21.45 -3.74 -17.44
CA ASN A 245 -20.42 -4.12 -18.41
C ASN A 245 -19.19 -3.19 -18.34
N ALA A 246 -19.41 -1.90 -18.11
CA ALA A 246 -18.35 -0.90 -17.98
C ALA A 246 -17.50 -1.11 -16.72
N LEU A 247 -18.03 -1.77 -15.68
CA LEU A 247 -17.37 -1.97 -14.38
C LEU A 247 -16.22 -2.98 -14.43
N LEU A 248 -16.22 -3.93 -15.37
CA LEU A 248 -15.28 -5.05 -15.40
C LEU A 248 -13.80 -4.60 -15.33
N PRO A 249 -13.32 -3.65 -16.16
CA PRO A 249 -11.93 -3.19 -16.07
C PRO A 249 -11.63 -2.49 -14.74
N ASN A 250 -12.59 -1.73 -14.18
CA ASN A 250 -12.41 -1.05 -12.91
C ASN A 250 -12.29 -2.04 -11.74
N VAL A 251 -13.07 -3.13 -11.74
CA VAL A 251 -12.94 -4.19 -10.70
C VAL A 251 -11.57 -4.86 -10.77
N SER A 252 -11.08 -5.12 -11.97
CA SER A 252 -9.73 -5.67 -12.16
C SER A 252 -8.65 -4.72 -11.65
N GLY A 253 -8.76 -3.42 -11.98
CA GLY A 253 -7.87 -2.39 -11.47
C GLY A 253 -7.95 -2.26 -9.94
N PHE A 254 -9.13 -2.41 -9.34
CA PHE A 254 -9.32 -2.39 -7.90
C PHE A 254 -8.64 -3.59 -7.21
N ALA A 255 -8.76 -4.78 -7.77
CA ALA A 255 -8.07 -5.95 -7.25
C ALA A 255 -6.55 -5.76 -7.23
N LEU A 256 -5.99 -5.16 -8.28
CA LEU A 256 -4.57 -4.77 -8.32
C LEU A 256 -4.24 -3.70 -7.27
N ALA A 257 -5.08 -2.67 -7.14
CA ALA A 257 -4.86 -1.59 -6.17
C ALA A 257 -4.83 -2.11 -4.73
N LEU A 258 -5.68 -3.10 -4.38
CA LEU A 258 -5.65 -3.74 -3.07
C LEU A 258 -4.30 -4.41 -2.77
N GLY A 259 -3.62 -4.88 -3.79
CA GLY A 259 -2.30 -5.47 -3.61
C GLY A 259 -1.18 -4.49 -3.34
N PHE A 260 -1.34 -3.28 -3.79
CA PHE A 260 -0.37 -2.22 -3.53
C PHE A 260 -0.60 -1.49 -2.21
N ILE A 261 -1.59 -1.90 -1.39
CA ILE A 261 -1.91 -1.26 -0.10
C ILE A 261 -0.67 -1.15 0.78
N VAL A 262 0.12 -2.20 0.87
CA VAL A 262 1.26 -2.27 1.81
C VAL A 262 2.44 -1.39 1.36
N GLY A 263 2.60 -1.13 0.05
CA GLY A 263 3.74 -0.37 -0.48
C GLY A 263 3.42 1.02 -1.03
N GLY A 264 2.14 1.35 -1.21
CA GLY A 264 1.73 2.47 -2.08
C GLY A 264 1.72 3.86 -1.46
N THR A 265 1.72 4.03 -0.14
CA THR A 265 1.49 5.33 0.51
C THR A 265 2.57 5.74 1.51
N LEU A 266 3.77 5.20 1.35
CA LEU A 266 4.91 5.45 2.21
C LEU A 266 5.10 6.96 2.52
N LEU A 267 5.04 7.82 1.51
CA LEU A 267 5.26 9.27 1.70
C LEU A 267 4.15 9.96 2.51
N VAL A 268 2.89 9.49 2.44
CA VAL A 268 1.82 10.03 3.29
C VAL A 268 2.07 9.67 4.75
N GLU A 269 2.43 8.41 5.01
CA GLU A 269 2.73 7.98 6.37
C GLU A 269 3.93 8.76 6.95
N ILE A 270 4.95 9.06 6.14
CA ILE A 270 6.08 9.90 6.56
C ILE A 270 5.64 11.33 6.88
N VAL A 271 4.88 11.98 5.98
CA VAL A 271 4.42 13.36 6.13
C VAL A 271 3.60 13.54 7.40
N PHE A 272 2.70 12.61 7.68
CA PHE A 272 1.85 12.66 8.86
C PHE A 272 2.45 11.96 10.08
N SER A 273 3.67 11.41 10.00
CA SER A 273 4.28 10.56 11.05
C SER A 273 3.31 9.47 11.52
N TYR A 274 2.54 8.92 10.59
CA TYR A 274 1.51 7.92 10.84
C TYR A 274 2.18 6.55 11.12
N PRO A 275 1.79 5.79 12.15
CA PRO A 275 2.55 4.64 12.65
C PRO A 275 2.45 3.39 11.75
N GLY A 276 2.43 3.56 10.43
CA GLY A 276 2.38 2.49 9.45
C GLY A 276 3.77 2.00 9.01
N LEU A 277 3.77 1.01 8.10
CA LEU A 277 4.97 0.37 7.57
C LEU A 277 5.88 1.33 6.81
N GLY A 278 5.32 2.32 6.12
CA GLY A 278 6.11 3.30 5.36
C GLY A 278 6.90 4.24 6.29
N PHE A 279 6.27 4.74 7.34
CA PHE A 279 6.96 5.53 8.35
C PHE A 279 7.99 4.70 9.12
N LEU A 280 7.64 3.45 9.43
CA LEU A 280 8.56 2.50 10.06
C LEU A 280 9.79 2.24 9.17
N LEU A 281 9.59 2.03 7.87
CA LEU A 281 10.68 1.86 6.91
C LEU A 281 11.59 3.09 6.85
N PHE A 282 11.01 4.28 6.80
CA PHE A 282 11.78 5.53 6.82
C PHE A 282 12.68 5.62 8.06
N ARG A 283 12.16 5.28 9.24
CA ARG A 283 12.93 5.23 10.48
C ARG A 283 14.01 4.15 10.46
N ALA A 284 13.69 2.97 9.93
CA ALA A 284 14.64 1.86 9.79
C ALA A 284 15.82 2.23 8.87
N VAL A 285 15.53 2.90 7.75
CA VAL A 285 16.58 3.39 6.82
C VAL A 285 17.48 4.41 7.50
N GLY A 286 16.89 5.40 8.19
CA GLY A 286 17.65 6.43 8.91
C GLY A 286 18.52 5.86 10.04
N ALA A 287 18.07 4.79 10.67
CA ALA A 287 18.77 4.09 11.74
C ALA A 287 19.71 2.98 11.25
N LYS A 288 19.69 2.64 9.95
CA LYS A 288 20.39 1.50 9.35
C LYS A 288 20.01 0.15 9.98
N ASP A 289 18.74 -0.01 10.32
CA ASP A 289 18.18 -1.23 10.86
C ASP A 289 17.94 -2.24 9.72
N TYR A 290 18.98 -2.97 9.33
CA TYR A 290 18.95 -3.86 8.18
C TYR A 290 17.93 -4.99 8.32
N PRO A 291 17.82 -5.70 9.45
CA PRO A 291 16.80 -6.73 9.61
C PRO A 291 15.38 -6.17 9.45
N LEU A 292 15.09 -5.01 10.06
CA LEU A 292 13.78 -4.38 9.95
C LEU A 292 13.47 -3.92 8.51
N MET A 293 14.45 -3.32 7.83
CA MET A 293 14.31 -2.96 6.41
C MET A 293 14.00 -4.18 5.54
N GLN A 294 14.76 -5.27 5.73
CA GLN A 294 14.58 -6.52 4.98
C GLN A 294 13.21 -7.15 5.26
N GLY A 295 12.78 -7.16 6.51
CA GLY A 295 11.45 -7.64 6.90
C GLY A 295 10.32 -6.85 6.26
N ILE A 296 10.39 -5.51 6.29
CA ILE A 296 9.37 -4.65 5.66
C ILE A 296 9.34 -4.84 4.14
N PHE A 297 10.48 -4.84 3.46
CA PHE A 297 10.54 -5.09 2.01
C PHE A 297 10.03 -6.48 1.65
N LEU A 298 10.27 -7.50 2.49
CA LEU A 298 9.73 -8.83 2.30
C LEU A 298 8.20 -8.82 2.35
N VAL A 299 7.61 -8.17 3.37
CA VAL A 299 6.15 -8.05 3.51
C VAL A 299 5.54 -7.32 2.31
N ILE A 300 6.16 -6.22 1.86
CA ILE A 300 5.73 -5.51 0.66
C ILE A 300 5.80 -6.43 -0.58
N THR A 301 6.91 -7.13 -0.76
CA THR A 301 7.10 -8.05 -1.89
C THR A 301 6.04 -9.14 -1.91
N ILE A 302 5.84 -9.82 -0.79
CA ILE A 302 4.84 -10.88 -0.66
C ILE A 302 3.44 -10.34 -0.93
N SER A 303 3.11 -9.17 -0.38
CA SER A 303 1.80 -8.53 -0.58
C SER A 303 1.53 -8.23 -2.06
N VAL A 304 2.51 -7.66 -2.77
CA VAL A 304 2.39 -7.37 -4.20
C VAL A 304 2.27 -8.65 -5.04
N LEU A 305 3.07 -9.68 -4.73
CA LEU A 305 3.00 -10.95 -5.46
C LEU A 305 1.67 -11.68 -5.22
N LEU A 306 1.17 -11.70 -3.99
CA LEU A 306 -0.15 -12.28 -3.66
C LEU A 306 -1.28 -11.54 -4.37
N ALA A 307 -1.22 -10.22 -4.42
CA ALA A 307 -2.22 -9.42 -5.11
C ALA A 307 -2.23 -9.68 -6.63
N ASN A 308 -1.06 -9.74 -7.24
CA ASN A 308 -0.95 -10.07 -8.66
C ASN A 308 -1.48 -11.49 -8.93
N LEU A 309 -1.21 -12.45 -8.05
CA LEU A 309 -1.74 -13.79 -8.16
C LEU A 309 -3.27 -13.80 -8.03
N ILE A 310 -3.82 -13.06 -7.06
CA ILE A 310 -5.28 -12.92 -6.89
C ILE A 310 -5.91 -12.26 -8.12
N ALA A 311 -5.28 -11.22 -8.66
CA ALA A 311 -5.75 -10.57 -9.88
C ALA A 311 -5.72 -11.52 -11.08
N ASP A 312 -4.67 -12.30 -11.26
CA ASP A 312 -4.59 -13.31 -12.32
C ASP A 312 -5.68 -14.38 -12.20
N VAL A 313 -5.93 -14.86 -10.98
CA VAL A 313 -7.02 -15.82 -10.71
C VAL A 313 -8.39 -15.19 -10.98
N ALA A 314 -8.59 -13.94 -10.55
CA ALA A 314 -9.82 -13.20 -10.81
C ALA A 314 -10.08 -13.02 -12.31
N TYR A 315 -9.04 -12.70 -13.08
CA TYR A 315 -9.13 -12.63 -14.54
C TYR A 315 -9.58 -13.96 -15.18
N LEU A 316 -8.97 -15.08 -14.75
CA LEU A 316 -9.34 -16.41 -15.24
C LEU A 316 -10.80 -16.80 -14.93
N LEU A 317 -11.32 -16.30 -13.79
CA LEU A 317 -12.71 -16.58 -13.38
C LEU A 317 -13.71 -15.66 -14.06
N LEU A 318 -13.36 -14.40 -14.31
CA LEU A 318 -14.25 -13.37 -14.84
C LEU A 318 -14.29 -13.33 -16.38
N ASP A 319 -13.21 -13.74 -17.07
CA ASP A 319 -13.15 -13.75 -18.53
C ASP A 319 -13.39 -15.16 -19.10
N PRO A 320 -14.60 -15.44 -19.65
CA PRO A 320 -14.91 -16.73 -20.27
C PRO A 320 -14.08 -17.06 -21.51
N ARG A 321 -13.42 -16.04 -22.13
CA ARG A 321 -12.65 -16.20 -23.37
C ARG A 321 -11.32 -16.89 -23.12
N THR A 322 -10.71 -16.66 -21.96
CA THR A 322 -9.45 -17.29 -21.55
C THR A 322 -9.60 -18.78 -21.25
N ARG A 323 -10.83 -19.28 -21.05
CA ARG A 323 -11.13 -20.70 -20.80
C ARG A 323 -10.99 -21.59 -22.06
N LYS A 324 -10.95 -21.00 -23.26
CA LYS A 324 -10.93 -21.79 -24.53
C LYS A 324 -9.53 -22.01 -25.09
N GLU A 325 -8.50 -21.38 -24.55
CA GLU A 325 -7.11 -21.51 -25.03
C GLU A 325 -6.21 -22.36 -24.10
N GLY A 326 -6.72 -22.98 -23.08
CA GLY A 326 -6.02 -23.89 -22.14
C GLY A 326 -6.63 -25.28 -22.12
#